data_7e3b022ebc2731f482d021cf7d6ce69c
#
_entry.id   7e3b022ebc2731f482d021cf7d6ce69c
#
_cell.length_a   1.000
_cell.length_b   1.000
_cell.length_c   1.000
_cell.angle_alpha   90.00
_cell.angle_beta   90.00
_cell.angle_gamma   90.00
#
_symmetry.space_group_name_H-M   'P 1'
#
loop_
_entity.id
_entity.type
_entity.pdbx_description
1 polymer ?
#
loop_
_entity_poly.entity_id
_entity_poly.type
_entity_poly.pdbx_seq_one_letter_code
_entity_poly.pdbx_strand_id
1 'polypeptide(L)'
;MVFTSHYYGRKRSPRQFLEARAAAFERIKGSVPRGTEACLGAEVHFSLQTAASNEALCSLAIGDTRYMLTELPFASDWNRGLWRRLEDFIADTDYVPVIAHVERYDEARKKPALLSELVEMGCLLQVNTRAFLEKSTKGMAFALLDHGLVHCLGTDTHNLDDRAPVYAEAKEAIEEAGFGDRFERIQENMAALLEDERIKAERAKPVRRFLTRYY
;
A
#
# COMPACT_ATOMS: atom_id res chain seq x y z
N MET A 1 -8.46 -12.41 -0.49
CA MET A 1 -8.33 -11.43 -1.61
C MET A 1 -8.89 -10.10 -1.15
N VAL A 2 -8.18 -8.97 -1.36
CA VAL A 2 -8.63 -7.64 -0.93
C VAL A 2 -8.95 -6.79 -2.16
N PHE A 3 -10.15 -6.22 -2.18
CA PHE A 3 -10.62 -5.31 -3.25
C PHE A 3 -10.57 -3.87 -2.76
N THR A 4 -9.69 -3.06 -3.32
CA THR A 4 -9.40 -1.69 -2.87
C THR A 4 -9.67 -0.67 -3.97
N SER A 5 -10.94 -0.41 -4.26
CA SER A 5 -11.32 0.62 -5.25
C SER A 5 -10.83 2.00 -4.82
N HIS A 6 -10.45 2.85 -5.79
CA HIS A 6 -10.01 4.22 -5.53
C HIS A 6 -11.10 5.09 -4.87
N TYR A 7 -10.74 5.73 -3.78
CA TYR A 7 -11.54 6.76 -3.13
C TYR A 7 -10.91 8.15 -3.30
N TYR A 8 -11.64 9.04 -3.93
CA TYR A 8 -11.27 10.44 -4.08
C TYR A 8 -12.30 11.32 -3.36
N GLY A 9 -11.93 11.90 -2.22
CA GLY A 9 -12.82 12.68 -1.36
C GLY A 9 -13.46 13.91 -2.03
N ARG A 10 -12.90 14.40 -3.15
CA ARG A 10 -13.48 15.47 -3.97
C ARG A 10 -14.65 15.00 -4.83
N LYS A 11 -14.76 13.70 -5.12
CA LYS A 11 -15.76 13.14 -6.03
C LYS A 11 -17.02 12.67 -5.30
N ARG A 12 -16.85 12.15 -4.09
CA ARG A 12 -17.98 11.62 -3.29
C ARG A 12 -17.60 11.54 -1.81
N SER A 13 -18.62 11.53 -0.94
CA SER A 13 -18.43 11.27 0.48
C SER A 13 -18.04 9.80 0.75
N PRO A 14 -17.45 9.48 1.92
CA PRO A 14 -17.18 8.09 2.31
C PRO A 14 -18.44 7.22 2.22
N ARG A 15 -19.58 7.68 2.73
CA ARG A 15 -20.85 6.95 2.69
C ARG A 15 -21.28 6.61 1.26
N GLN A 16 -21.26 7.58 0.35
CA GLN A 16 -21.62 7.36 -1.05
C GLN A 16 -20.66 6.38 -1.75
N PHE A 17 -19.38 6.41 -1.36
CA PHE A 17 -18.40 5.46 -1.87
C PHE A 17 -18.69 4.05 -1.37
N LEU A 18 -18.93 3.87 -0.07
CA LEU A 18 -19.20 2.58 0.53
C LEU A 18 -20.46 1.92 -0.06
N GLU A 19 -21.54 2.69 -0.25
CA GLU A 19 -22.78 2.22 -0.90
C GLU A 19 -22.49 1.76 -2.35
N ALA A 20 -21.74 2.54 -3.13
CA ALA A 20 -21.38 2.19 -4.50
C ALA A 20 -20.45 0.97 -4.58
N ARG A 21 -19.47 0.87 -3.66
CA ARG A 21 -18.54 -0.28 -3.56
C ARG A 21 -19.30 -1.56 -3.23
N ALA A 22 -20.18 -1.52 -2.24
CA ALA A 22 -20.99 -2.67 -1.86
C ALA A 22 -21.86 -3.15 -3.03
N ALA A 23 -22.57 -2.23 -3.70
CA ALA A 23 -23.38 -2.56 -4.87
C ALA A 23 -22.55 -3.13 -6.03
N ALA A 24 -21.32 -2.66 -6.23
CA ALA A 24 -20.43 -3.20 -7.24
C ALA A 24 -19.94 -4.62 -6.87
N PHE A 25 -19.61 -4.85 -5.61
CA PHE A 25 -19.15 -6.15 -5.13
C PHE A 25 -20.26 -7.21 -5.24
N GLU A 26 -21.51 -6.88 -4.90
CA GLU A 26 -22.65 -7.78 -5.05
C GLU A 26 -22.77 -8.37 -6.47
N ARG A 27 -22.37 -7.61 -7.50
CA ARG A 27 -22.43 -8.06 -8.90
C ARG A 27 -21.32 -9.06 -9.25
N ILE A 28 -20.20 -9.04 -8.53
CA ILE A 28 -19.03 -9.86 -8.84
C ILE A 28 -18.75 -10.95 -7.79
N LYS A 29 -19.39 -10.93 -6.63
CA LYS A 29 -19.10 -11.87 -5.54
C LYS A 29 -19.25 -13.34 -5.94
N GLY A 30 -20.14 -13.64 -6.86
CA GLY A 30 -20.32 -14.99 -7.41
C GLY A 30 -19.16 -15.46 -8.29
N SER A 31 -18.29 -14.55 -8.72
CA SER A 31 -17.06 -14.84 -9.50
C SER A 31 -15.82 -15.02 -8.65
N VAL A 32 -15.90 -14.75 -7.34
CA VAL A 32 -14.80 -15.02 -6.41
C VAL A 32 -14.57 -16.53 -6.33
N PRO A 33 -13.33 -17.02 -6.53
CA PRO A 33 -13.05 -18.45 -6.52
C PRO A 33 -13.48 -19.11 -5.20
N ARG A 34 -13.99 -20.32 -5.27
CA ARG A 34 -14.38 -21.09 -4.07
C ARG A 34 -13.17 -21.29 -3.15
N GLY A 35 -13.37 -21.07 -1.85
CA GLY A 35 -12.29 -21.16 -0.86
C GLY A 35 -11.45 -19.90 -0.75
N THR A 36 -11.77 -18.83 -1.51
CA THR A 36 -11.14 -17.54 -1.36
C THR A 36 -12.06 -16.60 -0.56
N GLU A 37 -11.56 -16.07 0.53
CA GLU A 37 -12.23 -15.00 1.25
C GLU A 37 -12.03 -13.67 0.55
N ALA A 38 -13.10 -12.87 0.44
CA ALA A 38 -13.08 -11.55 -0.15
C ALA A 38 -13.23 -10.49 0.93
N CYS A 39 -12.25 -9.61 1.02
CA CYS A 39 -12.27 -8.45 1.91
C CYS A 39 -12.38 -7.17 1.08
N LEU A 40 -13.18 -6.21 1.53
CA LEU A 40 -13.36 -4.91 0.88
C LEU A 40 -12.59 -3.84 1.62
N GLY A 41 -11.90 -2.99 0.87
CA GLY A 41 -11.22 -1.80 1.36
C GLY A 41 -11.42 -0.63 0.40
N ALA A 42 -10.64 0.41 0.59
CA ALA A 42 -10.50 1.51 -0.36
C ALA A 42 -9.02 1.86 -0.52
N GLU A 43 -8.61 2.23 -1.72
CA GLU A 43 -7.37 2.97 -1.91
C GLU A 43 -7.68 4.45 -1.77
N VAL A 44 -7.36 4.98 -0.59
CA VAL A 44 -7.72 6.36 -0.19
C VAL A 44 -6.68 7.33 -0.72
N HIS A 45 -7.09 8.18 -1.68
CA HIS A 45 -6.23 9.30 -2.09
C HIS A 45 -6.14 10.32 -0.96
N PHE A 46 -5.02 10.33 -0.26
CA PHE A 46 -4.74 11.13 0.91
C PHE A 46 -3.88 12.35 0.56
N SER A 47 -4.42 13.53 0.78
CA SER A 47 -3.75 14.79 0.45
C SER A 47 -4.19 15.91 1.41
N LEU A 48 -3.53 17.05 1.34
CA LEU A 48 -3.93 18.26 2.08
C LEU A 48 -5.35 18.73 1.76
N GLN A 49 -5.89 18.31 0.61
CA GLN A 49 -7.24 18.69 0.16
C GLN A 49 -8.28 17.59 0.37
N THR A 50 -7.94 16.54 1.10
CA THR A 50 -8.90 15.49 1.45
C THR A 50 -9.97 16.09 2.37
N ALA A 51 -11.20 16.19 1.87
CA ALA A 51 -12.28 16.91 2.54
C ALA A 51 -12.94 16.13 3.68
N ALA A 52 -12.77 14.80 3.73
CA ALA A 52 -13.35 13.98 4.78
C ALA A 52 -12.58 14.15 6.10
N SER A 53 -13.31 14.11 7.23
CA SER A 53 -12.69 14.08 8.55
C SER A 53 -11.86 12.81 8.76
N ASN A 54 -10.94 12.82 9.72
CA ASN A 54 -10.14 11.63 10.05
C ASN A 54 -11.04 10.44 10.42
N GLU A 55 -12.05 10.66 11.27
CA GLU A 55 -13.04 9.65 11.66
C GLU A 55 -13.80 9.07 10.44
N ALA A 56 -14.23 9.93 9.52
CA ALA A 56 -14.91 9.47 8.30
C ALA A 56 -14.01 8.65 7.38
N LEU A 57 -12.69 8.93 7.34
CA LEU A 57 -11.73 8.16 6.57
C LEU A 57 -11.54 6.75 7.14
N CYS A 58 -11.65 6.57 8.46
CA CYS A 58 -11.53 5.26 9.10
C CYS A 58 -12.54 4.23 8.55
N SER A 59 -13.72 4.68 8.13
CA SER A 59 -14.72 3.81 7.47
C SER A 59 -14.28 3.21 6.14
N LEU A 60 -13.15 3.66 5.59
CA LEU A 60 -12.57 3.24 4.32
C LEU A 60 -11.44 2.22 4.49
N ALA A 61 -11.20 1.77 5.71
CA ALA A 61 -10.19 0.77 6.02
C ALA A 61 -10.41 -0.57 5.28
N ILE A 62 -9.43 -1.44 5.36
CA ILE A 62 -9.50 -2.81 4.82
C ILE A 62 -10.32 -3.66 5.78
N GLY A 63 -11.50 -4.06 5.36
CA GLY A 63 -12.43 -4.80 6.23
C GLY A 63 -12.75 -4.04 7.51
N ASP A 64 -12.78 -4.76 8.62
CA ASP A 64 -12.99 -4.21 9.96
C ASP A 64 -11.66 -4.02 10.72
N THR A 65 -10.57 -3.78 9.99
CA THR A 65 -9.23 -3.63 10.55
C THR A 65 -8.85 -2.16 10.74
N ARG A 66 -7.78 -1.91 11.48
CA ARG A 66 -7.17 -0.57 11.62
C ARG A 66 -6.34 -0.14 10.42
N TYR A 67 -6.19 -0.95 9.39
CA TYR A 67 -5.30 -0.70 8.27
C TYR A 67 -6.03 -0.03 7.12
N MET A 68 -5.51 1.10 6.64
CA MET A 68 -6.08 1.87 5.53
C MET A 68 -5.07 1.96 4.38
N LEU A 69 -5.41 1.39 3.21
CA LEU A 69 -4.56 1.57 2.03
C LEU A 69 -4.63 3.03 1.57
N THR A 70 -3.47 3.66 1.54
CA THR A 70 -3.35 5.12 1.43
C THR A 70 -2.48 5.48 0.24
N GLU A 71 -3.06 6.13 -0.77
CA GLU A 71 -2.34 6.69 -1.91
C GLU A 71 -1.93 8.14 -1.61
N LEU A 72 -0.61 8.41 -1.63
CA LEU A 72 -0.08 9.76 -1.52
C LEU A 72 -0.11 10.49 -2.87
N PRO A 73 -0.09 11.83 -2.92
CA PRO A 73 -0.11 12.56 -4.18
C PRO A 73 1.11 12.28 -5.06
N PHE A 74 0.88 11.96 -6.34
CA PHE A 74 1.95 11.76 -7.32
C PHE A 74 2.59 13.07 -7.79
N ALA A 75 1.76 14.11 -7.99
CA ALA A 75 2.15 15.34 -8.68
C ALA A 75 2.53 16.49 -7.75
N SER A 76 2.68 16.24 -6.46
CA SER A 76 3.06 17.27 -5.49
C SER A 76 4.25 16.81 -4.67
N ASP A 77 5.09 17.76 -4.31
CA ASP A 77 6.19 17.50 -3.38
C ASP A 77 5.64 16.96 -2.06
N TRP A 78 6.27 15.94 -1.55
CA TRP A 78 6.05 15.42 -0.23
C TRP A 78 6.68 16.40 0.78
N ASN A 79 5.87 17.35 1.22
CA ASN A 79 6.31 18.45 2.07
C ASN A 79 5.86 18.27 3.54
N ARG A 80 6.35 19.16 4.40
CA ARG A 80 6.02 19.14 5.83
C ARG A 80 4.52 19.20 6.12
N GLY A 81 3.73 19.84 5.27
CA GLY A 81 2.27 19.91 5.43
C GLY A 81 1.63 18.54 5.26
N LEU A 82 2.06 17.77 4.25
CA LEU A 82 1.57 16.40 4.03
C LEU A 82 1.98 15.48 5.18
N TRP A 83 3.25 15.57 5.66
CA TRP A 83 3.74 14.80 6.80
C TRP A 83 2.92 15.08 8.05
N ARG A 84 2.74 16.35 8.42
CA ARG A 84 1.92 16.74 9.57
C ARG A 84 0.48 16.22 9.44
N ARG A 85 -0.13 16.34 8.27
CA ARG A 85 -1.49 15.83 8.02
C ARG A 85 -1.59 14.32 8.24
N LEU A 86 -0.53 13.57 7.91
CA LEU A 86 -0.46 12.12 8.10
C LEU A 86 -0.23 11.78 9.59
N GLU A 87 0.66 12.50 10.27
CA GLU A 87 0.88 12.42 11.72
C GLU A 87 -0.40 12.68 12.50
N ASP A 88 -1.13 13.77 12.16
CA ASP A 88 -2.41 14.12 12.77
C ASP A 88 -3.44 12.98 12.56
N PHE A 89 -3.51 12.39 11.36
CA PHE A 89 -4.40 11.27 11.10
C PHE A 89 -4.08 10.06 11.99
N ILE A 90 -2.81 9.68 12.08
CA ILE A 90 -2.36 8.54 12.90
C ILE A 90 -2.64 8.80 14.39
N ALA A 91 -2.34 10.03 14.87
CA ALA A 91 -2.52 10.39 16.27
C ALA A 91 -4.00 10.47 16.68
N ASP A 92 -4.86 10.95 15.79
CA ASP A 92 -6.29 11.16 16.07
C ASP A 92 -7.11 9.87 15.99
N THR A 93 -6.64 8.86 15.25
CA THR A 93 -7.51 7.74 14.86
C THR A 93 -7.04 6.35 15.28
N ASP A 94 -5.80 6.20 15.72
CA ASP A 94 -5.15 4.88 15.97
C ASP A 94 -5.14 3.94 14.73
N TYR A 95 -5.46 4.48 13.53
CA TYR A 95 -5.39 3.74 12.27
C TYR A 95 -3.99 3.78 11.68
N VAL A 96 -3.65 2.72 10.95
CA VAL A 96 -2.32 2.54 10.35
C VAL A 96 -2.42 2.71 8.84
N PRO A 97 -1.86 3.81 8.28
CA PRO A 97 -1.76 3.95 6.83
C PRO A 97 -0.83 2.90 6.24
N VAL A 98 -1.31 2.16 5.25
CA VAL A 98 -0.51 1.31 4.37
C VAL A 98 -0.28 2.09 3.09
N ILE A 99 0.91 2.64 2.92
CA ILE A 99 1.22 3.50 1.77
C ILE A 99 1.30 2.64 0.51
N ALA A 100 0.40 2.89 -0.43
CA ALA A 100 0.25 2.10 -1.65
C ALA A 100 1.40 2.32 -2.63
N HIS A 101 1.82 1.26 -3.35
CA HIS A 101 2.72 1.26 -4.51
C HIS A 101 3.87 2.27 -4.42
N VAL A 102 4.64 2.20 -3.31
CA VAL A 102 5.67 3.22 -2.97
C VAL A 102 6.75 3.38 -4.04
N GLU A 103 6.98 2.38 -4.85
CA GLU A 103 7.92 2.41 -5.97
C GLU A 103 7.47 3.32 -7.13
N ARG A 104 6.20 3.73 -7.16
CA ARG A 104 5.64 4.57 -8.23
C ARG A 104 5.83 6.06 -8.01
N TYR A 105 6.06 6.50 -6.77
CA TYR A 105 6.20 7.93 -6.48
C TYR A 105 7.56 8.48 -6.90
N ASP A 106 7.55 9.55 -7.69
CA ASP A 106 8.78 10.22 -8.11
C ASP A 106 9.61 10.75 -6.94
N GLU A 107 8.96 11.24 -5.88
CA GLU A 107 9.66 11.72 -4.69
C GLU A 107 10.37 10.58 -3.94
N ALA A 108 9.74 9.42 -3.79
CA ALA A 108 10.37 8.24 -3.22
C ALA A 108 11.52 7.71 -4.09
N ARG A 109 11.36 7.76 -5.40
CA ARG A 109 12.41 7.34 -6.35
C ARG A 109 13.63 8.28 -6.33
N LYS A 110 13.42 9.58 -6.13
CA LYS A 110 14.49 10.58 -5.99
C LYS A 110 15.15 10.53 -4.61
N LYS A 111 14.36 10.37 -3.57
CA LYS A 111 14.77 10.42 -2.16
C LYS A 111 14.20 9.22 -1.39
N PRO A 112 14.70 8.00 -1.59
CA PRO A 112 14.11 6.79 -0.98
C PRO A 112 14.17 6.78 0.55
N ALA A 113 15.02 7.59 1.18
CA ALA A 113 15.05 7.76 2.63
C ALA A 113 13.71 8.27 3.22
N LEU A 114 12.88 8.98 2.43
CA LEU A 114 11.55 9.41 2.85
C LEU A 114 10.64 8.22 3.22
N LEU A 115 10.89 7.05 2.64
CA LEU A 115 10.12 5.84 2.96
C LEU A 115 10.43 5.34 4.38
N SER A 116 11.67 5.50 4.84
CA SER A 116 12.02 5.19 6.24
C SER A 116 11.34 6.16 7.22
N GLU A 117 11.23 7.45 6.86
CA GLU A 117 10.53 8.45 7.66
C GLU A 117 9.04 8.08 7.80
N LEU A 118 8.39 7.60 6.73
CA LEU A 118 7.01 7.11 6.79
C LEU A 118 6.85 5.91 7.75
N VAL A 119 7.81 4.98 7.72
CA VAL A 119 7.79 3.84 8.65
C VAL A 119 8.03 4.27 10.10
N GLU A 120 8.95 5.20 10.34
CA GLU A 120 9.20 5.78 11.68
C GLU A 120 7.97 6.53 12.22
N MET A 121 7.16 7.10 11.35
CA MET A 121 5.88 7.74 11.69
C MET A 121 4.78 6.72 12.07
N GLY A 122 4.96 5.44 11.71
CA GLY A 122 4.01 4.36 12.00
C GLY A 122 3.26 3.85 10.76
N CYS A 123 3.63 4.27 9.56
CA CYS A 123 3.06 3.73 8.33
C CYS A 123 3.66 2.37 7.97
N LEU A 124 2.91 1.57 7.24
CA LEU A 124 3.41 0.41 6.51
C LEU A 124 3.58 0.77 5.03
N LEU A 125 4.45 0.05 4.34
CA LEU A 125 4.71 0.29 2.92
C LEU A 125 4.27 -0.92 2.08
N GLN A 126 3.50 -0.67 1.04
CA GLN A 126 3.09 -1.67 0.05
C GLN A 126 3.83 -1.42 -1.25
N VAL A 127 4.37 -2.49 -1.85
CA VAL A 127 5.02 -2.50 -3.16
C VAL A 127 4.20 -3.35 -4.13
N ASN A 128 4.06 -2.91 -5.36
CA ASN A 128 3.39 -3.71 -6.38
C ASN A 128 4.26 -4.90 -6.79
N THR A 129 3.62 -6.06 -6.97
CA THR A 129 4.31 -7.28 -7.41
C THR A 129 5.05 -7.09 -8.74
N ARG A 130 4.47 -6.35 -9.67
CA ARG A 130 5.07 -6.00 -10.95
C ARG A 130 6.40 -5.24 -10.81
N ALA A 131 6.60 -4.50 -9.72
CA ALA A 131 7.82 -3.75 -9.49
C ALA A 131 9.09 -4.61 -9.41
N PHE A 132 8.96 -5.89 -9.03
CA PHE A 132 10.07 -6.85 -8.97
C PHE A 132 10.46 -7.40 -10.35
N LEU A 133 9.61 -7.23 -11.36
CA LEU A 133 9.79 -7.74 -12.71
C LEU A 133 10.24 -6.65 -13.69
N GLU A 134 9.76 -5.43 -13.53
CA GLU A 134 10.01 -4.33 -14.46
C GLU A 134 11.38 -3.69 -14.26
N LYS A 135 12.12 -3.52 -15.35
CA LYS A 135 13.48 -2.93 -15.36
C LYS A 135 13.54 -1.54 -14.70
N SER A 136 12.47 -0.75 -14.80
CA SER A 136 12.41 0.63 -14.28
C SER A 136 12.27 0.70 -12.76
N THR A 137 11.71 -0.33 -12.12
CA THR A 137 11.38 -0.35 -10.68
C THR A 137 12.10 -1.44 -9.91
N LYS A 138 12.55 -2.51 -10.60
CA LYS A 138 13.17 -3.69 -10.00
C LYS A 138 14.30 -3.35 -9.02
N GLY A 139 15.20 -2.45 -9.40
CA GLY A 139 16.33 -2.06 -8.54
C GLY A 139 15.88 -1.41 -7.22
N MET A 140 14.84 -0.57 -7.26
CA MET A 140 14.28 0.04 -6.05
C MET A 140 13.51 -0.99 -5.22
N ALA A 141 12.68 -1.82 -5.85
CA ALA A 141 11.88 -2.82 -5.15
C ALA A 141 12.75 -3.80 -4.35
N PHE A 142 13.85 -4.32 -4.94
CA PHE A 142 14.78 -5.18 -4.25
C PHE A 142 15.58 -4.47 -3.15
N ALA A 143 15.97 -3.21 -3.35
CA ALA A 143 16.62 -2.44 -2.29
C ALA A 143 15.68 -2.18 -1.10
N LEU A 144 14.40 -1.89 -1.36
CA LEU A 144 13.40 -1.75 -0.30
C LEU A 144 13.19 -3.06 0.45
N LEU A 145 13.18 -4.19 -0.26
CA LEU A 145 13.04 -5.52 0.32
C LEU A 145 14.24 -5.87 1.22
N ASP A 146 15.46 -5.63 0.76
CA ASP A 146 16.69 -5.87 1.52
C ASP A 146 16.72 -5.05 2.82
N HIS A 147 16.25 -3.81 2.76
CA HIS A 147 16.21 -2.88 3.89
C HIS A 147 15.00 -3.07 4.83
N GLY A 148 14.13 -4.07 4.60
CA GLY A 148 12.95 -4.32 5.43
C GLY A 148 11.84 -3.27 5.27
N LEU A 149 11.81 -2.59 4.12
CA LEU A 149 10.84 -1.53 3.80
C LEU A 149 9.67 -2.03 2.93
N VAL A 150 9.51 -3.33 2.75
CA VAL A 150 8.34 -3.93 2.10
C VAL A 150 7.54 -4.69 3.14
N HIS A 151 6.39 -4.15 3.54
CA HIS A 151 5.54 -4.75 4.56
C HIS A 151 4.39 -5.58 3.95
N CYS A 152 3.90 -5.13 2.79
CA CYS A 152 2.82 -5.77 2.07
C CYS A 152 3.10 -5.78 0.56
N LEU A 153 2.55 -6.76 -0.15
CA LEU A 153 2.51 -6.79 -1.61
C LEU A 153 1.09 -6.58 -2.12
N GLY A 154 0.97 -5.93 -3.27
CA GLY A 154 -0.30 -5.78 -3.98
C GLY A 154 -0.11 -6.03 -5.47
N THR A 155 -1.13 -6.51 -6.15
CA THR A 155 -1.07 -6.69 -7.61
C THR A 155 -1.43 -5.41 -8.36
N ASP A 156 -2.21 -4.52 -7.73
CA ASP A 156 -2.75 -3.31 -8.33
C ASP A 156 -3.42 -3.61 -9.71
N THR A 157 -4.11 -4.75 -9.76
CA THR A 157 -4.72 -5.28 -10.97
C THR A 157 -5.89 -4.42 -11.41
N HIS A 158 -5.91 -4.01 -12.68
CA HIS A 158 -6.98 -3.22 -13.28
C HIS A 158 -7.60 -3.90 -14.51
N ASN A 159 -6.88 -4.81 -15.12
CA ASN A 159 -7.29 -5.57 -16.30
C ASN A 159 -6.48 -6.87 -16.41
N LEU A 160 -6.69 -7.64 -17.47
CA LEU A 160 -5.98 -8.90 -17.72
C LEU A 160 -4.90 -8.77 -18.80
N ASP A 161 -4.60 -7.55 -19.23
CA ASP A 161 -3.58 -7.26 -20.25
C ASP A 161 -2.32 -6.65 -19.62
N ASP A 162 -2.18 -5.32 -19.67
CA ASP A 162 -1.00 -4.57 -19.22
C ASP A 162 -0.91 -4.43 -17.70
N ARG A 163 -2.05 -4.56 -16.98
CA ARG A 163 -2.12 -4.55 -15.50
C ARG A 163 -2.74 -5.83 -14.94
N ALA A 164 -2.38 -6.96 -15.55
CA ALA A 164 -2.75 -8.29 -15.07
C ALA A 164 -2.02 -8.62 -13.75
N PRO A 165 -2.58 -9.50 -12.91
CA PRO A 165 -1.90 -9.97 -11.71
C PRO A 165 -0.67 -10.81 -12.09
N VAL A 166 0.48 -10.51 -11.46
CA VAL A 166 1.77 -11.19 -11.67
C VAL A 166 2.37 -11.62 -10.33
N TYR A 167 1.53 -12.17 -9.46
CA TYR A 167 1.94 -12.49 -8.10
C TYR A 167 2.90 -13.69 -8.04
N ALA A 168 2.64 -14.72 -8.82
CA ALA A 168 3.46 -15.93 -8.86
C ALA A 168 4.86 -15.64 -9.42
N GLU A 169 4.92 -14.88 -10.52
CA GLU A 169 6.18 -14.46 -11.16
C GLU A 169 7.01 -13.57 -10.25
N ALA A 170 6.36 -12.66 -9.50
CA ALA A 170 7.04 -11.82 -8.53
C ALA A 170 7.60 -12.64 -7.35
N LYS A 171 6.84 -13.62 -6.85
CA LYS A 171 7.31 -14.55 -5.82
C LYS A 171 8.57 -15.27 -6.29
N GLU A 172 8.53 -15.90 -7.46
CA GLU A 172 9.66 -16.61 -8.05
C GLU A 172 10.90 -15.69 -8.16
N ALA A 173 10.73 -14.49 -8.70
CA ALA A 173 11.83 -13.52 -8.83
C ALA A 173 12.43 -13.09 -7.48
N ILE A 174 11.62 -12.98 -6.42
CA ILE A 174 12.06 -12.66 -5.06
C ILE A 174 12.84 -13.84 -4.47
N GLU A 175 12.34 -15.07 -4.61
CA GLU A 175 12.97 -16.29 -4.12
C GLU A 175 14.29 -16.56 -4.82
N GLU A 176 14.34 -16.45 -6.16
CA GLU A 176 15.57 -16.59 -6.97
C GLU A 176 16.65 -15.55 -6.60
N ALA A 177 16.24 -14.37 -6.19
CA ALA A 177 17.15 -13.33 -5.70
C ALA A 177 17.65 -13.58 -4.26
N GLY A 178 17.21 -14.65 -3.60
CA GLY A 178 17.65 -15.02 -2.24
C GLY A 178 16.87 -14.34 -1.11
N PHE A 179 15.68 -13.78 -1.39
CA PHE A 179 14.85 -13.08 -0.41
C PHE A 179 13.61 -13.90 0.03
N GLY A 180 13.67 -15.23 0.01
CA GLY A 180 12.58 -16.10 0.44
C GLY A 180 12.07 -15.78 1.85
N ASP A 181 12.97 -15.64 2.83
CA ASP A 181 12.60 -15.29 4.22
C ASP A 181 11.88 -13.93 4.32
N ARG A 182 12.27 -12.96 3.47
CA ARG A 182 11.58 -11.66 3.40
C ARG A 182 10.18 -11.80 2.82
N PHE A 183 10.04 -12.65 1.81
CA PHE A 183 8.73 -12.94 1.22
C PHE A 183 7.80 -13.61 2.24
N GLU A 184 8.29 -14.61 3.00
CA GLU A 184 7.52 -15.25 4.07
C GLU A 184 7.08 -14.23 5.13
N ARG A 185 7.96 -13.34 5.56
CA ARG A 185 7.62 -12.26 6.50
C ARG A 185 6.51 -11.35 5.95
N ILE A 186 6.53 -11.03 4.66
CA ILE A 186 5.48 -10.22 4.01
C ILE A 186 4.15 -10.98 4.01
N GLN A 187 4.16 -12.31 3.80
CA GLN A 187 2.96 -13.15 3.90
C GLN A 187 2.37 -13.12 5.32
N GLU A 188 3.21 -13.27 6.34
CA GLU A 188 2.83 -13.15 7.74
C GLU A 188 2.21 -11.78 8.05
N ASN A 189 2.84 -10.71 7.58
CA ASN A 189 2.30 -9.34 7.75
C ASN A 189 0.92 -9.19 7.10
N MET A 190 0.75 -9.70 5.87
CA MET A 190 -0.54 -9.61 5.17
C MET A 190 -1.64 -10.43 5.85
N ALA A 191 -1.29 -11.58 6.45
CA ALA A 191 -2.21 -12.36 7.25
C ALA A 191 -2.59 -11.60 8.54
N ALA A 192 -1.60 -11.11 9.29
CA ALA A 192 -1.79 -10.31 10.49
C ALA A 192 -2.65 -9.05 10.25
N LEU A 193 -2.46 -8.39 9.08
CA LEU A 193 -3.27 -7.25 8.67
C LEU A 193 -4.76 -7.61 8.58
N LEU A 194 -5.08 -8.75 7.99
CA LEU A 194 -6.48 -9.19 7.81
C LEU A 194 -7.14 -9.63 9.12
N GLU A 195 -6.36 -10.06 10.11
CA GLU A 195 -6.79 -10.42 11.45
C GLU A 195 -6.75 -9.22 12.44
N ASP A 196 -6.51 -8.02 11.96
CA ASP A 196 -6.30 -6.78 12.75
C ASP A 196 -5.20 -6.90 13.82
N GLU A 197 -4.24 -7.80 13.62
CA GLU A 197 -3.09 -7.92 14.50
C GLU A 197 -2.07 -6.80 14.23
N ARG A 198 -1.37 -6.37 15.29
CA ARG A 198 -0.35 -5.31 15.14
C ARG A 198 0.90 -5.83 14.45
N ILE A 199 1.17 -5.30 13.26
CA ILE A 199 2.41 -5.55 12.54
C ILE A 199 3.51 -4.69 13.15
N LYS A 200 4.58 -5.34 13.62
CA LYS A 200 5.79 -4.65 14.07
C LYS A 200 6.70 -4.42 12.87
N ALA A 201 6.75 -3.19 12.39
CA ALA A 201 7.79 -2.80 11.44
C ALA A 201 9.18 -3.00 12.09
N GLU A 202 10.09 -3.67 11.39
CA GLU A 202 11.49 -3.73 11.81
C GLU A 202 12.06 -2.31 11.76
N ARG A 203 13.14 -2.06 12.53
CA ARG A 203 13.83 -0.78 12.43
C ARG A 203 14.33 -0.59 11.00
N ALA A 204 13.67 0.29 10.27
CA ALA A 204 13.96 0.53 8.88
C ALA A 204 15.38 1.08 8.69
N LYS A 205 16.13 0.48 7.78
CA LYS A 205 17.39 1.07 7.32
C LYS A 205 17.07 1.95 6.12
N PRO A 206 17.49 3.24 6.13
CA PRO A 206 17.20 4.10 4.99
C PRO A 206 17.87 3.58 3.71
N VAL A 207 17.10 3.43 2.65
CA VAL A 207 17.64 3.17 1.32
C VAL A 207 18.25 4.48 0.79
N ARG A 208 19.43 4.39 0.19
CA ARG A 208 20.11 5.49 -0.47
C ARG A 208 20.07 5.31 -1.98
N ARG A 209 20.18 6.40 -2.70
CA ARG A 209 20.28 6.38 -4.16
C ARG A 209 21.51 7.14 -4.61
N PHE A 210 22.28 6.51 -5.50
CA PHE A 210 23.37 7.18 -6.21
C PHE A 210 23.22 6.90 -7.71
N LEU A 211 23.01 7.95 -8.49
CA LEU A 211 22.63 7.89 -9.92
C LEU A 211 21.36 7.05 -10.11
N THR A 212 21.51 5.85 -10.68
CA THR A 212 20.40 4.91 -10.94
C THR A 212 20.37 3.71 -10.00
N ARG A 213 21.31 3.62 -9.06
CA ARG A 213 21.44 2.50 -8.11
C ARG A 213 20.85 2.85 -6.76
N TYR A 214 20.15 1.90 -6.18
CA TYR A 214 19.63 1.92 -4.80
C TYR A 214 20.45 0.96 -3.94
N TYR A 215 20.74 1.33 -2.69
CA TYR A 215 21.52 0.55 -1.72
C TYR A 215 21.23 1.01 -0.28
#